data_c75caa9091b22a7504de54bc31333dc6
#
_entry.id   c75caa9091b22a7504de54bc31333dc6
#
_cell.length_a   1.000
_cell.length_b   1.000
_cell.length_c   1.000
_cell.angle_alpha   90.00
_cell.angle_beta   90.00
_cell.angle_gamma   90.00
#
_symmetry.space_group_name_H-M   'P 1'
#
loop_
_entity.id
_entity.type
_entity.pdbx_description
1 polymer ?
#
loop_
_entity_poly.entity_id
_entity_poly.type
_entity_poly.pdbx_seq_one_letter_code
_entity_poly.pdbx_strand_id
1 'polypeptide(L)'
;MEETLIKFASILISVASVLSIILTIILQVAKNAKVNKRNKLLEENNSNKDKEIDGLKSEIENINKYIEIIGTVIPQAVEFAEHVKGDGQVKKAVAESKVMLGCAEIGLDYLANKEDISERIENEVALTKSVNKGA
;
A
#
# COMPACT_ATOMS: atom_id res chain seq x y z
N MET A 1 65.25 -16.33 -46.32
CA MET A 1 64.22 -17.10 -45.57
C MET A 1 64.07 -16.66 -44.12
N GLU A 2 65.09 -16.41 -43.40
CA GLU A 2 65.02 -15.96 -42.00
C GLU A 2 64.29 -14.63 -41.80
N GLU A 3 64.61 -13.61 -42.65
CA GLU A 3 63.92 -12.32 -42.59
C GLU A 3 62.41 -12.38 -42.88
N THR A 4 62.01 -13.26 -43.78
CA THR A 4 60.59 -13.48 -44.13
C THR A 4 59.82 -14.16 -42.97
N LEU A 5 60.45 -15.08 -42.28
CA LEU A 5 59.92 -15.76 -41.10
C LEU A 5 59.73 -14.78 -39.92
N ILE A 6 60.72 -13.89 -39.69
CA ILE A 6 60.64 -12.87 -38.63
C ILE A 6 59.54 -11.90 -38.93
N LYS A 7 59.39 -11.41 -40.17
CA LYS A 7 58.30 -10.53 -40.58
C LYS A 7 56.93 -11.20 -40.41
N PHE A 8 56.82 -12.46 -40.81
CA PHE A 8 55.58 -13.23 -40.66
C PHE A 8 55.19 -13.42 -39.19
N ALA A 9 56.17 -13.78 -38.35
CA ALA A 9 55.96 -13.90 -36.91
C ALA A 9 55.54 -12.56 -36.26
N SER A 10 56.15 -11.45 -36.67
CA SER A 10 55.80 -10.12 -36.20
C SER A 10 54.34 -9.73 -36.56
N ILE A 11 53.94 -10.02 -37.81
CA ILE A 11 52.56 -9.76 -38.26
C ILE A 11 51.58 -10.62 -37.47
N LEU A 12 51.86 -11.90 -37.22
CA LEU A 12 51.02 -12.77 -36.41
C LEU A 12 50.84 -12.27 -34.99
N ILE A 13 51.90 -11.82 -34.34
CA ILE A 13 51.83 -11.25 -32.98
C ILE A 13 50.99 -9.98 -32.98
N SER A 14 51.13 -9.08 -33.97
CA SER A 14 50.34 -7.89 -34.07
C SER A 14 48.87 -8.17 -34.26
N VAL A 15 48.49 -9.13 -35.10
CA VAL A 15 47.14 -9.55 -35.36
C VAL A 15 46.53 -10.18 -34.10
N ALA A 16 47.26 -11.02 -33.40
CA ALA A 16 46.84 -11.64 -32.15
C ALA A 16 46.56 -10.60 -31.04
N SER A 17 47.41 -9.56 -30.94
CA SER A 17 47.25 -8.45 -29.99
C SER A 17 45.99 -7.63 -30.29
N VAL A 18 45.73 -7.31 -31.55
CA VAL A 18 44.52 -6.59 -31.96
C VAL A 18 43.28 -7.40 -31.70
N LEU A 19 43.26 -8.66 -32.01
CA LEU A 19 42.14 -9.56 -31.74
C LEU A 19 41.85 -9.68 -30.23
N SER A 20 42.88 -9.74 -29.41
CA SER A 20 42.74 -9.77 -27.94
C SER A 20 42.12 -8.49 -27.41
N ILE A 21 42.49 -7.33 -27.90
CA ILE A 21 41.93 -6.03 -27.53
C ILE A 21 40.44 -5.95 -27.94
N ILE A 22 40.12 -6.36 -29.16
CA ILE A 22 38.76 -6.39 -29.68
C ILE A 22 37.86 -7.29 -28.81
N LEU A 23 38.35 -8.48 -28.49
CA LEU A 23 37.62 -9.44 -27.66
C LEU A 23 37.38 -8.90 -26.26
N THR A 24 38.37 -8.22 -25.67
CA THR A 24 38.22 -7.57 -24.35
C THR A 24 37.16 -6.47 -24.39
N ILE A 25 37.11 -5.64 -25.44
CA ILE A 25 36.11 -4.60 -25.61
C ILE A 25 34.71 -5.20 -25.76
N ILE A 26 34.54 -6.24 -26.55
CA ILE A 26 33.27 -6.95 -26.74
C ILE A 26 32.75 -7.51 -25.41
N LEU A 27 33.62 -8.16 -24.64
CA LEU A 27 33.25 -8.70 -23.33
C LEU A 27 32.86 -7.60 -22.35
N GLN A 28 33.53 -6.46 -22.37
CA GLN A 28 33.24 -5.33 -21.50
C GLN A 28 31.91 -4.66 -21.85
N VAL A 29 31.63 -4.49 -23.13
CA VAL A 29 30.33 -3.97 -23.61
C VAL A 29 29.18 -4.91 -23.24
N ALA A 30 29.36 -6.22 -23.40
CA ALA A 30 28.36 -7.22 -23.00
C ALA A 30 28.10 -7.22 -21.50
N LYS A 31 29.14 -7.08 -20.68
CA LYS A 31 29.04 -6.95 -19.23
C LYS A 31 28.26 -5.71 -18.82
N ASN A 32 28.59 -4.55 -19.42
CA ASN A 32 27.92 -3.29 -19.12
C ASN A 32 26.44 -3.32 -19.53
N ALA A 33 26.10 -3.90 -20.66
CA ALA A 33 24.72 -4.08 -21.11
C ALA A 33 23.92 -4.94 -20.11
N LYS A 34 24.51 -6.01 -19.59
CA LYS A 34 23.89 -6.89 -18.59
C LYS A 34 23.67 -6.16 -17.26
N VAL A 35 24.65 -5.38 -16.80
CA VAL A 35 24.54 -4.56 -15.57
C VAL A 35 23.46 -3.49 -15.72
N ASN A 36 23.41 -2.78 -16.85
CA ASN A 36 22.40 -1.76 -17.11
C ASN A 36 20.99 -2.35 -17.14
N LYS A 37 20.80 -3.50 -17.73
CA LYS A 37 19.53 -4.20 -17.74
C LYS A 37 19.09 -4.58 -16.32
N ARG A 38 20.02 -5.05 -15.50
CA ARG A 38 19.77 -5.41 -14.11
C ARG A 38 19.43 -4.18 -13.27
N ASN A 39 20.11 -3.06 -13.47
CA ASN A 39 19.82 -1.79 -12.78
C ASN A 39 18.45 -1.26 -13.13
N LYS A 40 18.04 -1.31 -14.40
CA LYS A 40 16.68 -0.93 -14.83
C LYS A 40 15.60 -1.76 -14.14
N LEU A 41 15.79 -3.07 -14.04
CA LEU A 41 14.84 -3.95 -13.33
C LEU A 41 14.76 -3.64 -11.85
N LEU A 42 15.88 -3.30 -11.21
CA LEU A 42 15.91 -2.90 -9.80
C LEU A 42 15.20 -1.56 -9.57
N GLU A 43 15.41 -0.58 -10.43
CA GLU A 43 14.72 0.71 -10.38
C GLU A 43 13.21 0.56 -10.56
N GLU A 44 12.78 -0.26 -11.51
CA GLU A 44 11.38 -0.55 -11.74
C GLU A 44 10.73 -1.25 -10.55
N ASN A 45 11.40 -2.25 -9.97
CA ASN A 45 10.94 -2.91 -8.76
C ASN A 45 10.83 -1.97 -7.56
N ASN A 46 11.80 -1.09 -7.36
CA ASN A 46 11.80 -0.11 -6.28
C ASN A 46 10.65 0.89 -6.47
N SER A 47 10.44 1.38 -7.69
CA SER A 47 9.32 2.27 -8.01
C SER A 47 7.96 1.62 -7.75
N ASN A 48 7.79 0.34 -8.08
CA ASN A 48 6.56 -0.39 -7.82
C ASN A 48 6.33 -0.59 -6.32
N LYS A 49 7.38 -0.90 -5.55
CA LYS A 49 7.30 -0.99 -4.08
C LYS A 49 6.96 0.33 -3.43
N ASP A 50 7.51 1.44 -3.90
CA ASP A 50 7.20 2.77 -3.38
C ASP A 50 5.72 3.13 -3.61
N LYS A 51 5.17 2.82 -4.78
CA LYS A 51 3.74 2.99 -5.07
C LYS A 51 2.85 2.14 -4.16
N GLU A 52 3.26 0.90 -3.90
CA GLU A 52 2.55 0.00 -3.00
C GLU A 52 2.57 0.53 -1.55
N ILE A 53 3.72 1.02 -1.08
CA ILE A 53 3.86 1.64 0.24
C ILE A 53 2.98 2.89 0.36
N ASP A 54 2.97 3.76 -0.65
CA ASP A 54 2.12 4.95 -0.67
C ASP A 54 0.63 4.60 -0.65
N GLY A 55 0.24 3.55 -1.39
CA GLY A 55 -1.11 3.00 -1.35
C GLY A 55 -1.50 2.50 0.04
N LEU A 56 -0.62 1.74 0.69
CA LEU A 56 -0.83 1.23 2.06
C LEU A 56 -0.92 2.35 3.09
N LYS A 57 -0.10 3.39 2.98
CA LYS A 57 -0.15 4.58 3.85
C LYS A 57 -1.48 5.30 3.73
N SER A 58 -1.97 5.48 2.51
CA SER A 58 -3.27 6.09 2.24
C SER A 58 -4.41 5.28 2.84
N GLU A 59 -4.35 3.96 2.72
CA GLU A 59 -5.34 3.05 3.30
C GLU A 59 -5.33 3.09 4.83
N ILE A 60 -4.16 3.10 5.46
CA ILE A 60 -4.01 3.27 6.91
C ILE A 60 -4.60 4.59 7.38
N GLU A 61 -4.37 5.67 6.67
CA GLU A 61 -4.95 6.99 6.96
C GLU A 61 -6.48 6.95 6.91
N ASN A 62 -7.06 6.28 5.90
CA ASN A 62 -8.50 6.11 5.79
C ASN A 62 -9.07 5.26 6.93
N ILE A 63 -8.39 4.19 7.32
CA ILE A 63 -8.79 3.36 8.47
C ILE A 63 -8.77 4.18 9.76
N ASN A 64 -7.75 4.98 9.98
CA ASN A 64 -7.65 5.86 11.15
C ASN A 64 -8.78 6.89 11.19
N LYS A 65 -9.11 7.51 10.06
CA LYS A 65 -10.27 8.41 9.94
C LYS A 65 -11.58 7.69 10.25
N TYR A 66 -11.74 6.48 9.74
CA TYR A 66 -12.91 5.65 10.02
C TYR A 66 -13.05 5.37 11.52
N ILE A 67 -11.98 4.96 12.19
CA ILE A 67 -11.97 4.69 13.63
C ILE A 67 -12.35 5.94 14.43
N GLU A 68 -11.80 7.09 14.08
CA GLU A 68 -12.09 8.37 14.72
C GLU A 68 -13.57 8.76 14.56
N ILE A 69 -14.08 8.62 13.36
CA ILE A 69 -15.48 8.95 13.06
C ILE A 69 -16.44 8.01 13.78
N ILE A 70 -16.17 6.71 13.74
CA ILE A 70 -16.98 5.73 14.49
C ILE A 70 -17.00 6.07 15.97
N GLY A 71 -15.84 6.40 16.57
CA GLY A 71 -15.75 6.81 17.96
C GLY A 71 -16.56 8.07 18.31
N THR A 72 -16.71 8.97 17.36
CA THR A 72 -17.46 10.23 17.54
C THR A 72 -18.96 10.08 17.20
N VAL A 73 -19.27 9.40 16.10
CA VAL A 73 -20.63 9.29 15.56
C VAL A 73 -21.48 8.31 16.35
N ILE A 74 -20.92 7.23 16.87
CA ILE A 74 -21.69 6.21 17.61
C ILE A 74 -22.37 6.80 18.84
N PRO A 75 -21.68 7.52 19.75
CA PRO A 75 -22.36 8.17 20.88
C PRO A 75 -23.47 9.14 20.45
N GLN A 76 -23.23 9.93 19.43
CA GLN A 76 -24.22 10.86 18.88
C GLN A 76 -25.43 10.15 18.26
N ALA A 77 -25.18 9.03 17.55
CA ALA A 77 -26.23 8.24 16.94
C ALA A 77 -27.12 7.56 17.98
N VAL A 78 -26.51 7.05 19.04
CA VAL A 78 -27.24 6.44 20.17
C VAL A 78 -28.08 7.50 20.89
N GLU A 79 -27.52 8.66 21.19
CA GLU A 79 -28.24 9.76 21.80
C GLU A 79 -29.44 10.22 20.94
N PHE A 80 -29.21 10.39 19.65
CA PHE A 80 -30.28 10.71 18.71
C PHE A 80 -31.39 9.65 18.70
N ALA A 81 -31.02 8.38 18.66
CA ALA A 81 -31.96 7.27 18.63
C ALA A 81 -32.82 7.19 19.90
N GLU A 82 -32.30 7.59 21.06
CA GLU A 82 -33.07 7.62 22.32
C GLU A 82 -34.26 8.59 22.25
N HIS A 83 -34.18 9.60 21.42
CA HIS A 83 -35.30 10.56 21.21
C HIS A 83 -36.31 10.11 20.16
N VAL A 84 -36.06 9.01 19.47
CA VAL A 84 -36.98 8.44 18.49
C VAL A 84 -38.02 7.57 19.19
N LYS A 85 -39.27 7.66 18.77
CA LYS A 85 -40.35 6.81 19.25
C LYS A 85 -40.20 5.40 18.69
N GLY A 86 -40.20 4.41 19.55
CA GLY A 86 -40.12 3.01 19.18
C GLY A 86 -39.47 2.16 20.26
N ASP A 87 -39.42 0.85 20.02
CA ASP A 87 -38.74 -0.09 20.89
C ASP A 87 -37.22 -0.09 20.70
N GLY A 88 -36.52 -0.92 21.44
CA GLY A 88 -35.07 -1.02 21.36
C GLY A 88 -34.54 -1.42 19.98
N GLN A 89 -35.28 -2.22 19.23
CA GLN A 89 -34.89 -2.62 17.86
C GLN A 89 -35.04 -1.46 16.87
N VAL A 90 -36.07 -0.65 16.98
CA VAL A 90 -36.26 0.54 16.15
C VAL A 90 -35.15 1.56 16.44
N LYS A 91 -34.86 1.80 17.71
CA LYS A 91 -33.75 2.71 18.12
C LYS A 91 -32.41 2.23 17.62
N LYS A 92 -32.12 0.94 17.73
CA LYS A 92 -30.90 0.34 17.19
C LYS A 92 -30.79 0.53 15.69
N ALA A 93 -31.84 0.27 14.92
CA ALA A 93 -31.87 0.46 13.47
C ALA A 93 -31.65 1.92 13.08
N VAL A 94 -32.21 2.87 13.80
CA VAL A 94 -32.00 4.30 13.59
C VAL A 94 -30.54 4.69 13.85
N ALA A 95 -29.95 4.19 14.94
CA ALA A 95 -28.56 4.45 15.25
C ALA A 95 -27.61 3.86 14.21
N GLU A 96 -27.83 2.62 13.78
CA GLU A 96 -27.05 1.97 12.71
C GLU A 96 -27.13 2.77 11.40
N SER A 97 -28.33 3.18 11.00
CA SER A 97 -28.52 3.97 9.79
C SER A 97 -27.77 5.31 9.84
N LYS A 98 -27.79 5.96 10.99
CA LYS A 98 -27.08 7.23 11.18
C LYS A 98 -25.57 7.08 11.11
N VAL A 99 -25.02 6.02 11.68
CA VAL A 99 -23.59 5.71 11.57
C VAL A 99 -23.20 5.39 10.14
N MET A 100 -23.97 4.56 9.45
CA MET A 100 -23.72 4.22 8.03
C MET A 100 -23.76 5.45 7.15
N LEU A 101 -24.72 6.34 7.36
CA LEU A 101 -24.83 7.60 6.62
C LEU A 101 -23.62 8.49 6.87
N GLY A 102 -23.17 8.61 8.12
CA GLY A 102 -21.97 9.37 8.47
C GLY A 102 -20.72 8.86 7.77
N CYS A 103 -20.56 7.55 7.69
CA CYS A 103 -19.45 6.92 6.94
C CYS A 103 -19.56 7.21 5.44
N ALA A 104 -20.76 7.13 4.87
CA ALA A 104 -21.00 7.39 3.45
C ALA A 104 -20.71 8.84 3.06
N GLU A 105 -21.05 9.81 3.91
CA GLU A 105 -20.82 11.24 3.67
C GLU A 105 -19.34 11.58 3.45
N ILE A 106 -18.43 10.81 4.06
CA ILE A 106 -16.98 11.00 3.92
C ILE A 106 -16.34 10.00 2.95
N GLY A 107 -17.14 9.17 2.27
CA GLY A 107 -16.66 8.18 1.31
C GLY A 107 -15.96 6.96 1.93
N LEU A 108 -16.17 6.69 3.22
CA LEU A 108 -15.58 5.56 3.94
C LEU A 108 -16.60 4.46 4.25
N ASP A 109 -17.73 4.42 3.58
CA ASP A 109 -18.77 3.40 3.70
C ASP A 109 -18.26 1.99 3.34
N TYR A 110 -17.25 1.88 2.48
CA TYR A 110 -16.62 0.60 2.14
C TYR A 110 -15.90 -0.06 3.34
N LEU A 111 -15.51 0.70 4.35
CA LEU A 111 -14.93 0.20 5.59
C LEU A 111 -16.01 -0.17 6.63
N ALA A 112 -17.24 0.29 6.44
CA ALA A 112 -18.32 0.09 7.39
C ALA A 112 -18.77 -1.38 7.41
N ASN A 113 -18.61 -2.02 8.56
CA ASN A 113 -19.09 -3.37 8.83
C ASN A 113 -20.34 -3.27 9.72
N LYS A 114 -21.48 -3.71 9.22
CA LYS A 114 -22.75 -3.62 9.91
C LYS A 114 -22.77 -4.35 11.25
N GLU A 115 -22.14 -5.53 11.33
CA GLU A 115 -22.06 -6.32 12.56
C GLU A 115 -21.20 -5.63 13.62
N ASP A 116 -20.05 -5.08 13.23
CA ASP A 116 -19.16 -4.32 14.10
C ASP A 116 -19.84 -3.04 14.62
N ILE A 117 -20.51 -2.32 13.75
CA ILE A 117 -21.28 -1.12 14.12
C ILE A 117 -22.40 -1.46 15.08
N SER A 118 -23.13 -2.54 14.82
CA SER A 118 -24.19 -3.04 15.69
C SER A 118 -23.67 -3.36 17.09
N GLU A 119 -22.57 -4.07 17.20
CA GLU A 119 -21.92 -4.41 18.47
C GLU A 119 -21.47 -3.15 19.22
N ARG A 120 -20.86 -2.21 18.54
CA ARG A 120 -20.42 -0.94 19.14
C ARG A 120 -21.58 -0.11 19.64
N ILE A 121 -22.71 -0.10 18.93
CA ILE A 121 -23.94 0.57 19.36
C ILE A 121 -24.49 -0.10 20.63
N GLU A 122 -24.54 -1.42 20.67
CA GLU A 122 -24.98 -2.15 21.86
C GLU A 122 -24.09 -1.87 23.06
N ASN A 123 -22.79 -1.84 22.87
CA ASN A 123 -21.83 -1.48 23.92
C ASN A 123 -22.01 -0.05 24.41
N GLU A 124 -22.27 0.90 23.53
CA GLU A 124 -22.53 2.30 23.87
C GLU A 124 -23.84 2.45 24.66
N VAL A 125 -24.89 1.76 24.27
CA VAL A 125 -26.17 1.73 24.99
C VAL A 125 -25.98 1.15 26.40
N ALA A 126 -25.23 0.05 26.53
CA ALA A 126 -24.93 -0.55 27.83
C ALA A 126 -24.11 0.39 28.74
N LEU A 127 -23.14 1.09 28.16
CA LEU A 127 -22.32 2.07 28.86
C LEU A 127 -23.17 3.26 29.37
N THR A 128 -24.03 3.79 28.52
CA THR A 128 -24.94 4.88 28.85
C THR A 128 -25.90 4.52 29.96
N LYS A 129 -26.47 3.32 29.91
CA LYS A 129 -27.33 2.80 30.99
C LYS A 129 -26.59 2.62 32.30
N SER A 130 -25.35 2.14 32.26
CA SER A 130 -24.49 1.98 33.44
C SER A 130 -24.18 3.33 34.09
N VAL A 131 -23.85 4.36 33.32
CA VAL A 131 -23.61 5.72 33.80
C VAL A 131 -24.87 6.32 34.42
N ASN A 132 -26.02 6.18 33.77
CA ASN A 132 -27.30 6.69 34.25
C ASN A 132 -27.78 5.99 35.56
N LYS A 133 -27.44 4.72 35.75
CA LYS A 133 -27.74 4.00 36.98
C LYS A 133 -26.82 4.37 38.16
N GLY A 134 -25.62 4.88 37.86
CA GLY A 134 -24.64 5.31 38.86
C GLY A 134 -24.89 6.75 39.35
N ALA A 135 -25.78 7.45 38.68
CA ALA A 135 -26.19 8.79 39.10
C ALA A 135 -27.47 8.75 39.92
#